data_7c08e27c9fac91e5ade2b97d85e6ff9b
#
_entry.id   7c08e27c9fac91e5ade2b97d85e6ff9b
#
_cell.length_a   1.000
_cell.length_b   1.000
_cell.length_c   1.000
_cell.angle_alpha   90.00
_cell.angle_beta   90.00
_cell.angle_gamma   90.00
#
_symmetry.space_group_name_H-M   'P 1'
#
loop_
_entity.id
_entity.type
_entity.pdbx_description
1 polymer ?
#
loop_
_entity_poly.entity_id
_entity_poly.type
_entity_poly.pdbx_seq_one_letter_code
_entity_poly.pdbx_strand_id
1 'polypeptide(L)'
;MHNSQRRSIREIYTGQTAMSTVRRPGAHRAYIREVSRQTTIIRLHGTVFTSLTLNQHLNLPFSGFLFFGTITYVEEAIKNIVEDPSWQRRPVRFLVIDLTLVGGVDMSSAEAFVRVQRLLAAKNVVLVFCGFVPDSAIGKALQSVGVLGEDFVELFNTFNDAMECECIAFAGNTDANYLFYF
;
A
#
# COMPACT_ATOMS: atom_id res chain seq x y z
N MET A 1 -8.72 29.08 -6.29
CA MET A 1 -8.67 28.51 -4.92
C MET A 1 -8.37 27.04 -5.05
N HIS A 2 -7.12 26.65 -4.79
CA HIS A 2 -6.64 25.27 -4.98
C HIS A 2 -7.18 24.37 -3.89
N ASN A 3 -7.88 23.34 -4.32
CA ASN A 3 -8.56 22.33 -3.52
C ASN A 3 -7.53 21.37 -2.87
N SER A 4 -6.77 21.89 -1.89
CA SER A 4 -5.69 21.17 -1.22
C SER A 4 -6.17 20.12 -0.20
N GLN A 5 -7.48 20.03 0.05
CA GLN A 5 -8.07 19.19 1.11
C GLN A 5 -8.45 17.77 0.69
N ARG A 6 -8.26 17.38 -0.58
CA ARG A 6 -8.84 16.15 -1.13
C ARG A 6 -7.85 15.02 -1.44
N ARG A 7 -6.58 15.11 -1.06
CA ARG A 7 -5.60 14.13 -1.52
C ARG A 7 -5.07 13.28 -0.37
N SER A 8 -5.76 12.18 -0.06
CA SER A 8 -5.21 11.10 0.77
C SER A 8 -4.12 10.30 0.04
N ILE A 9 -4.09 10.39 -1.28
CA ILE A 9 -3.01 9.81 -2.07
C ILE A 9 -1.90 10.86 -2.17
N ARG A 10 -0.75 10.56 -1.57
CA ARG A 10 0.43 11.39 -1.68
C ARG A 10 1.12 11.18 -3.01
N GLU A 11 1.31 9.93 -3.38
CA GLU A 11 2.06 9.53 -4.57
C GLU A 11 1.61 8.15 -5.06
N ILE A 12 1.69 7.94 -6.36
CA ILE A 12 1.51 6.64 -7.00
C ILE A 12 2.81 6.33 -7.76
N TYR A 13 3.40 5.18 -7.48
CA TYR A 13 4.64 4.74 -8.10
C TYR A 13 4.45 3.39 -8.78
N THR A 14 5.39 3.07 -9.65
CA THR A 14 5.66 1.69 -10.04
C THR A 14 6.79 1.13 -9.19
N GLY A 15 6.82 -0.17 -8.97
CA GLY A 15 7.91 -0.80 -8.23
C GLY A 15 9.31 -0.58 -8.85
N GLN A 16 9.38 -0.16 -10.12
CA GLN A 16 10.65 0.22 -10.75
C GLN A 16 11.21 1.55 -10.23
N THR A 17 10.35 2.47 -9.82
CA THR A 17 10.74 3.81 -9.36
C THR A 17 10.90 3.89 -7.85
N ALA A 18 10.17 3.06 -7.11
CA ALA A 18 10.22 3.00 -5.66
C ALA A 18 10.78 1.65 -5.21
N MET A 19 12.10 1.49 -5.28
CA MET A 19 12.78 0.26 -4.90
C MET A 19 13.12 0.24 -3.41
N SER A 20 13.29 -0.97 -2.86
CA SER A 20 13.88 -1.16 -1.52
C SER A 20 15.25 -0.48 -1.42
N THR A 21 15.53 0.09 -0.26
CA THR A 21 16.83 0.73 0.06
C THR A 21 17.89 -0.29 0.48
N VAL A 22 17.57 -1.57 0.58
CA VAL A 22 18.50 -2.63 0.98
C VAL A 22 19.59 -2.80 -0.08
N ARG A 23 20.84 -2.82 0.38
CA ARG A 23 21.99 -3.00 -0.50
C ARG A 23 22.12 -4.45 -0.93
N ARG A 24 22.00 -4.69 -2.23
CA ARG A 24 22.13 -6.02 -2.85
C ARG A 24 23.11 -6.01 -4.02
N PRO A 25 23.69 -7.18 -4.38
CA PRO A 25 24.49 -7.34 -5.59
C PRO A 25 23.75 -6.87 -6.84
N GLY A 26 24.49 -6.39 -7.85
CA GLY A 26 23.92 -5.80 -9.06
C GLY A 26 22.96 -6.72 -9.81
N ALA A 27 23.27 -8.02 -9.89
CA ALA A 27 22.40 -9.01 -10.53
C ALA A 27 21.04 -9.14 -9.84
N HIS A 28 21.01 -9.18 -8.50
CA HIS A 28 19.77 -9.23 -7.74
C HIS A 28 18.95 -7.96 -7.91
N ARG A 29 19.58 -6.79 -7.96
CA ARG A 29 18.86 -5.51 -8.21
C ARG A 29 18.24 -5.46 -9.58
N ALA A 30 18.91 -5.98 -10.61
CA ALA A 30 18.37 -6.04 -11.95
C ALA A 30 17.12 -6.95 -12.02
N TYR A 31 17.19 -8.10 -11.37
CA TYR A 31 16.07 -9.03 -11.26
C TYR A 31 14.88 -8.40 -10.51
N ILE A 32 15.10 -7.81 -9.33
CA ILE A 32 14.08 -7.11 -8.56
C ILE A 32 13.42 -6.01 -9.39
N ARG A 33 14.20 -5.22 -10.12
CA ARG A 33 13.66 -4.16 -10.99
C ARG A 33 12.76 -4.71 -12.10
N GLU A 34 13.08 -5.87 -12.64
CA GLU A 34 12.26 -6.49 -13.69
C GLU A 34 10.93 -6.99 -13.11
N VAL A 35 10.98 -7.71 -11.99
CA VAL A 35 9.78 -8.23 -11.30
C VAL A 35 8.87 -7.10 -10.82
N SER A 36 9.46 -6.02 -10.29
CA SER A 36 8.73 -4.87 -9.78
C SER A 36 7.95 -4.06 -10.85
N ARG A 37 8.05 -4.42 -12.13
CA ARG A 37 7.21 -3.83 -13.20
C ARG A 37 5.73 -4.11 -13.02
N GLN A 38 5.39 -5.20 -12.34
CA GLN A 38 4.02 -5.64 -12.10
C GLN A 38 3.48 -5.17 -10.74
N THR A 39 4.21 -4.27 -10.10
CA THR A 39 3.84 -3.69 -8.81
C THR A 39 3.47 -2.23 -8.95
N THR A 40 2.32 -1.87 -8.41
CA THR A 40 1.90 -0.48 -8.22
C THR A 40 1.88 -0.16 -6.74
N ILE A 41 2.45 0.97 -6.37
CA ILE A 41 2.54 1.43 -4.98
C ILE A 41 1.73 2.70 -4.84
N ILE A 42 0.82 2.74 -3.88
CA ILE A 42 0.05 3.91 -3.51
C ILE A 42 0.44 4.30 -2.09
N ARG A 43 1.14 5.40 -1.96
CA ARG A 43 1.46 5.98 -0.65
C ARG A 43 0.34 6.88 -0.21
N LEU A 44 -0.24 6.56 0.94
CA LEU A 44 -1.31 7.33 1.53
C LEU A 44 -0.77 8.26 2.62
N HIS A 45 -1.47 9.35 2.83
CA HIS A 45 -1.31 10.19 4.01
C HIS A 45 -2.68 10.53 4.58
N GLY A 46 -2.77 10.59 5.89
CA GLY A 46 -4.00 11.00 6.55
C GLY A 46 -4.20 12.51 6.49
N THR A 47 -5.44 12.95 6.55
CA THR A 47 -5.79 14.35 6.66
C THR A 47 -5.64 14.80 8.12
N VAL A 48 -4.92 15.88 8.33
CA VAL A 48 -4.81 16.52 9.64
C VAL A 48 -5.96 17.51 9.77
N PHE A 49 -6.85 17.29 10.73
CA PHE A 49 -7.78 18.31 11.17
C PHE A 49 -7.02 19.29 12.07
N THR A 50 -6.60 20.41 11.54
CA THR A 50 -6.19 21.53 12.37
C THR A 50 -7.43 22.13 13.02
N SER A 51 -7.81 21.60 14.17
CA SER A 51 -8.68 22.33 15.09
C SER A 51 -7.92 23.58 15.54
N LEU A 52 -8.42 24.74 15.17
CA LEU A 52 -7.85 26.06 15.48
C LEU A 52 -8.01 26.42 16.97
N THR A 53 -7.72 25.52 17.89
CA THR A 53 -7.72 25.83 19.32
C THR A 53 -6.52 25.24 20.02
N LEU A 54 -5.62 26.14 20.38
CA LEU A 54 -4.62 26.01 21.45
C LEU A 54 -3.66 24.80 21.38
N ASN A 55 -2.54 24.94 20.67
CA ASN A 55 -1.22 24.68 21.25
C ASN A 55 -0.14 24.86 20.19
N GLN A 56 0.38 26.08 20.08
CA GLN A 56 1.47 26.46 19.16
C GLN A 56 2.85 25.91 19.54
N HIS A 57 2.95 24.94 20.46
CA HIS A 57 4.25 24.50 20.98
C HIS A 57 4.55 22.99 20.92
N LEU A 58 3.73 22.17 20.29
CA LEU A 58 4.06 20.77 20.11
C LEU A 58 4.30 20.48 18.63
N ASN A 59 5.57 20.47 18.22
CA ASN A 59 6.03 19.87 16.95
C ASN A 59 5.85 18.34 16.99
N LEU A 60 4.63 17.88 17.17
CA LEU A 60 4.32 16.46 17.00
C LEU A 60 4.11 16.20 15.51
N PRO A 61 4.74 15.17 14.94
CA PRO A 61 4.41 14.72 13.62
C PRO A 61 2.98 14.19 13.64
N PHE A 62 2.01 15.03 13.28
CA PHE A 62 0.62 14.62 13.15
C PHE A 62 0.48 13.73 11.91
N SER A 63 0.58 12.43 12.11
CA SER A 63 0.07 11.49 11.14
C SER A 63 -1.44 11.65 11.12
N GLY A 64 -1.99 12.12 9.99
CA GLY A 64 -3.43 12.37 9.88
C GLY A 64 -4.23 11.08 9.73
N PHE A 65 -5.55 11.19 9.84
CA PHE A 65 -6.47 10.06 9.73
C PHE A 65 -7.00 9.88 8.31
N LEU A 66 -7.19 8.63 7.90
CA LEU A 66 -8.05 8.28 6.77
C LEU A 66 -9.48 8.16 7.27
N PHE A 67 -10.41 8.81 6.56
CA PHE A 67 -11.83 8.77 6.86
C PHE A 67 -12.65 8.70 5.56
N PHE A 68 -13.93 8.38 5.69
CA PHE A 68 -14.84 8.13 4.58
C PHE A 68 -14.73 9.14 3.42
N GLY A 69 -14.64 10.43 3.70
CA GLY A 69 -14.53 11.46 2.66
C GLY A 69 -13.21 11.45 1.87
N THR A 70 -12.19 10.76 2.37
CA THR A 70 -10.87 10.69 1.73
C THR A 70 -10.61 9.33 1.10
N ILE A 71 -11.15 8.25 1.68
CA ILE A 71 -10.93 6.89 1.18
C ILE A 71 -11.60 6.64 -0.17
N THR A 72 -12.71 7.32 -0.47
CA THR A 72 -13.41 7.20 -1.75
C THR A 72 -12.52 7.56 -2.95
N TYR A 73 -11.62 8.53 -2.78
CA TYR A 73 -10.63 8.87 -3.82
C TYR A 73 -9.59 7.77 -4.02
N VAL A 74 -9.25 7.05 -2.96
CA VAL A 74 -8.33 5.90 -3.03
C VAL A 74 -9.00 4.74 -3.75
N GLU A 75 -10.25 4.43 -3.42
CA GLU A 75 -11.05 3.42 -4.13
C GLU A 75 -11.17 3.74 -5.63
N GLU A 76 -11.49 4.99 -5.97
CA GLU A 76 -11.61 5.44 -7.36
C GLU A 76 -10.27 5.36 -8.11
N ALA A 77 -9.17 5.78 -7.47
CA ALA A 77 -7.85 5.68 -8.07
C ALA A 77 -7.45 4.22 -8.35
N ILE A 78 -7.71 3.30 -7.41
CA ILE A 78 -7.43 1.88 -7.57
C ILE A 78 -8.29 1.30 -8.69
N LYS A 79 -9.58 1.63 -8.72
CA LYS A 79 -10.48 1.20 -9.78
C LYS A 79 -9.98 1.66 -11.15
N ASN A 80 -9.58 2.92 -11.29
CA ASN A 80 -9.04 3.45 -12.53
C ASN A 80 -7.76 2.72 -12.96
N ILE A 81 -6.87 2.37 -12.02
CA ILE A 81 -5.65 1.59 -12.32
C ILE A 81 -6.00 0.22 -12.89
N VAL A 82 -6.94 -0.50 -12.31
CA VAL A 82 -7.27 -1.87 -12.71
C VAL A 82 -8.26 -1.97 -13.88
N GLU A 83 -8.94 -0.89 -14.21
CA GLU A 83 -9.84 -0.78 -15.36
C GLU A 83 -9.18 -0.11 -16.58
N ASP A 84 -7.97 0.43 -16.43
CA ASP A 84 -7.25 1.07 -17.53
C ASP A 84 -6.97 0.07 -18.67
N PRO A 85 -7.21 0.43 -19.94
CA PRO A 85 -6.92 -0.44 -21.08
C PRO A 85 -5.45 -0.87 -21.18
N SER A 86 -4.52 -0.11 -20.61
CA SER A 86 -3.10 -0.48 -20.54
C SER A 86 -2.85 -1.69 -19.63
N TRP A 87 -3.76 -1.97 -18.68
CA TRP A 87 -3.73 -3.14 -17.82
C TRP A 87 -3.61 -4.45 -18.61
N GLN A 88 -4.33 -4.60 -19.70
CA GLN A 88 -4.27 -5.82 -20.53
C GLN A 88 -2.88 -6.08 -21.13
N ARG A 89 -2.11 -5.02 -21.34
CA ARG A 89 -0.74 -5.11 -21.87
C ARG A 89 0.31 -5.34 -20.79
N ARG A 90 0.06 -4.85 -19.58
CA ARG A 90 0.96 -4.93 -18.42
C ARG A 90 0.14 -5.11 -17.15
N PRO A 91 -0.35 -6.33 -16.88
CA PRO A 91 -1.15 -6.57 -15.70
C PRO A 91 -0.33 -6.32 -14.43
N VAL A 92 -0.89 -5.54 -13.51
CA VAL A 92 -0.34 -5.40 -12.16
C VAL A 92 -0.70 -6.66 -11.39
N ARG A 93 0.24 -7.22 -10.67
CA ARG A 93 0.03 -8.39 -9.80
C ARG A 93 0.00 -8.04 -8.34
N PHE A 94 0.67 -6.98 -7.97
CA PHE A 94 0.75 -6.50 -6.60
C PHE A 94 0.35 -5.03 -6.52
N LEU A 95 -0.57 -4.72 -5.62
CA LEU A 95 -0.91 -3.36 -5.26
C LEU A 95 -0.49 -3.13 -3.81
N VAL A 96 0.53 -2.30 -3.60
CA VAL A 96 1.05 -1.94 -2.28
C VAL A 96 0.38 -0.67 -1.79
N ILE A 97 -0.23 -0.74 -0.61
CA ILE A 97 -0.76 0.41 0.12
C ILE A 97 0.20 0.74 1.26
N ASP A 98 0.96 1.81 1.07
CA ASP A 98 1.90 2.31 2.10
C ASP A 98 1.18 3.29 3.04
N LEU A 99 1.00 2.86 4.29
CA LEU A 99 0.32 3.57 5.37
C LEU A 99 1.30 4.23 6.36
N THR A 100 2.58 4.30 6.05
CA THR A 100 3.62 4.88 6.93
C THR A 100 3.28 6.31 7.40
N LEU A 101 2.57 7.08 6.58
CA LEU A 101 2.18 8.48 6.88
C LEU A 101 0.72 8.61 7.36
N VAL A 102 0.11 7.49 7.76
CA VAL A 102 -1.25 7.43 8.29
C VAL A 102 -1.19 7.15 9.78
N GLY A 103 -1.87 7.96 10.58
CA GLY A 103 -1.93 7.80 12.04
C GLY A 103 -3.11 6.97 12.52
N GLY A 104 -4.12 6.79 11.68
CA GLY A 104 -5.31 6.01 12.00
C GLY A 104 -6.27 5.91 10.83
N VAL A 105 -7.19 4.96 10.94
CA VAL A 105 -8.20 4.64 9.93
C VAL A 105 -9.55 4.52 10.64
N ASP A 106 -10.57 5.20 10.17
CA ASP A 106 -11.93 5.00 10.70
C ASP A 106 -12.58 3.72 10.16
N MET A 107 -13.66 3.29 10.76
CA MET A 107 -14.33 2.06 10.39
C MET A 107 -14.80 2.07 8.93
N SER A 108 -15.32 3.19 8.45
CA SER A 108 -15.78 3.32 7.06
C SER A 108 -14.65 3.19 6.05
N SER A 109 -13.47 3.70 6.40
CA SER A 109 -12.26 3.54 5.57
C SER A 109 -11.73 2.11 5.62
N ALA A 110 -11.80 1.45 6.78
CA ALA A 110 -11.42 0.04 6.89
C ALA A 110 -12.34 -0.85 6.04
N GLU A 111 -13.65 -0.61 6.04
CA GLU A 111 -14.62 -1.30 5.17
C GLU A 111 -14.38 -1.01 3.67
N ALA A 112 -13.89 0.19 3.33
CA ALA A 112 -13.51 0.51 1.96
C ALA A 112 -12.36 -0.38 1.48
N PHE A 113 -11.39 -0.69 2.33
CA PHE A 113 -10.32 -1.61 1.97
C PHE A 113 -10.81 -3.05 1.74
N VAL A 114 -11.88 -3.48 2.39
CA VAL A 114 -12.53 -4.76 2.08
C VAL A 114 -13.09 -4.76 0.64
N ARG A 115 -13.74 -3.65 0.23
CA ARG A 115 -14.23 -3.52 -1.15
C ARG A 115 -13.10 -3.51 -2.17
N VAL A 116 -12.02 -2.80 -1.85
CA VAL A 116 -10.78 -2.78 -2.67
C VAL A 116 -10.20 -4.19 -2.79
N GLN A 117 -10.08 -4.93 -1.68
CA GLN A 117 -9.59 -6.31 -1.68
C GLN A 117 -10.40 -7.19 -2.63
N ARG A 118 -11.73 -7.15 -2.53
CA ARG A 118 -12.61 -7.94 -3.41
C ARG A 118 -12.46 -7.59 -4.88
N LEU A 119 -12.32 -6.29 -5.20
CA LEU A 119 -12.06 -5.84 -6.57
C LEU A 119 -10.73 -6.39 -7.11
N LEU A 120 -9.68 -6.36 -6.29
CA LEU A 120 -8.35 -6.82 -6.65
C LEU A 120 -8.28 -8.36 -6.75
N ALA A 121 -8.85 -9.07 -5.80
CA ALA A 121 -8.92 -10.53 -5.80
C ALA A 121 -9.64 -11.08 -7.07
N ALA A 122 -10.73 -10.43 -7.51
CA ALA A 122 -11.42 -10.78 -8.75
C ALA A 122 -10.55 -10.63 -10.01
N LYS A 123 -9.43 -9.90 -9.91
CA LYS A 123 -8.44 -9.70 -10.97
C LYS A 123 -7.11 -10.44 -10.71
N ASN A 124 -7.06 -11.31 -9.71
CA ASN A 124 -5.86 -12.01 -9.25
C ASN A 124 -4.71 -11.06 -8.89
N VAL A 125 -5.03 -9.93 -8.26
CA VAL A 125 -4.07 -8.95 -7.74
C VAL A 125 -3.96 -9.10 -6.25
N VAL A 126 -2.73 -9.23 -5.76
CA VAL A 126 -2.44 -9.28 -4.31
C VAL A 126 -2.44 -7.86 -3.76
N LEU A 127 -3.22 -7.63 -2.72
CA LEU A 127 -3.22 -6.39 -1.95
C LEU A 127 -2.18 -6.50 -0.84
N VAL A 128 -1.22 -5.62 -0.84
CA VAL A 128 -0.14 -5.59 0.15
C VAL A 128 -0.28 -4.34 1.02
N PHE A 129 -0.43 -4.52 2.30
CA PHE A 129 -0.39 -3.42 3.27
C PHE A 129 1.00 -3.32 3.89
N CYS A 130 1.51 -2.10 4.06
CA CYS A 130 2.75 -1.88 4.81
C CYS A 130 2.75 -0.54 5.56
N GLY A 131 3.73 -0.39 6.47
CA GLY A 131 3.95 0.84 7.21
C GLY A 131 3.22 0.95 8.54
N PHE A 132 2.71 -0.17 9.08
CA PHE A 132 2.15 -0.27 10.41
C PHE A 132 2.35 -1.66 11.01
N VAL A 133 2.17 -1.79 12.32
CA VAL A 133 2.20 -3.09 13.00
C VAL A 133 0.77 -3.55 13.35
N PRO A 134 0.51 -4.87 13.42
CA PRO A 134 -0.84 -5.42 13.67
C PRO A 134 -1.52 -4.86 14.94
N ASP A 135 -0.76 -4.63 16.00
CA ASP A 135 -1.28 -4.12 17.28
C ASP A 135 -1.56 -2.60 17.28
N SER A 136 -1.22 -1.88 16.21
CA SER A 136 -1.51 -0.45 16.07
C SER A 136 -3.01 -0.18 15.91
N ALA A 137 -3.39 1.10 16.02
CA ALA A 137 -4.77 1.53 15.74
C ALA A 137 -5.22 1.16 14.33
N ILE A 138 -4.32 1.27 13.34
CA ILE A 138 -4.57 0.88 11.94
C ILE A 138 -4.78 -0.63 11.84
N GLY A 139 -3.85 -1.42 12.41
CA GLY A 139 -3.93 -2.87 12.37
C GLY A 139 -5.21 -3.40 13.00
N LYS A 140 -5.59 -2.86 14.18
CA LYS A 140 -6.85 -3.23 14.84
C LYS A 140 -8.09 -2.86 14.04
N ALA A 141 -8.11 -1.70 13.40
CA ALA A 141 -9.23 -1.29 12.54
C ALA A 141 -9.37 -2.22 11.33
N LEU A 142 -8.28 -2.52 10.63
CA LEU A 142 -8.28 -3.45 9.48
C LEU A 142 -8.62 -4.88 9.90
N GLN A 143 -8.18 -5.31 11.07
CA GLN A 143 -8.49 -6.63 11.64
C GLN A 143 -9.97 -6.75 11.99
N SER A 144 -10.58 -5.68 12.55
CA SER A 144 -11.99 -5.68 12.95
C SER A 144 -12.96 -5.87 11.80
N VAL A 145 -12.58 -5.45 10.57
CA VAL A 145 -13.35 -5.67 9.34
C VAL A 145 -12.96 -6.95 8.60
N GLY A 146 -11.97 -7.70 9.12
CA GLY A 146 -11.55 -8.99 8.59
C GLY A 146 -10.63 -8.93 7.37
N VAL A 147 -10.26 -7.76 6.87
CA VAL A 147 -9.48 -7.64 5.62
C VAL A 147 -8.08 -8.25 5.71
N LEU A 148 -7.47 -8.28 6.90
CA LEU A 148 -6.13 -8.86 7.10
C LEU A 148 -6.11 -10.40 7.16
N GLY A 149 -7.22 -11.06 7.04
CA GLY A 149 -7.32 -12.53 7.02
C GLY A 149 -7.83 -13.08 5.69
N GLU A 150 -8.07 -12.21 4.72
CA GLU A 150 -8.61 -12.59 3.42
C GLU A 150 -7.52 -13.12 2.48
N ASP A 151 -7.92 -13.97 1.55
CA ASP A 151 -7.06 -14.40 0.46
C ASP A 151 -6.60 -13.21 -0.38
N PHE A 152 -5.40 -13.31 -0.92
CA PHE A 152 -4.75 -12.24 -1.69
C PHE A 152 -4.47 -10.97 -0.88
N VAL A 153 -4.31 -11.07 0.45
CA VAL A 153 -3.88 -9.97 1.32
C VAL A 153 -2.61 -10.33 2.06
N GLU A 154 -1.61 -9.46 1.95
CA GLU A 154 -0.33 -9.59 2.64
C GLU A 154 -0.09 -8.36 3.52
N LEU A 155 0.60 -8.54 4.64
CA LEU A 155 0.94 -7.47 5.58
C LEU A 155 2.43 -7.48 5.91
N PHE A 156 3.06 -6.30 5.79
CA PHE A 156 4.45 -6.09 6.16
C PHE A 156 4.59 -4.88 7.09
N ASN A 157 5.48 -4.98 8.07
CA ASN A 157 5.71 -3.88 9.01
C ASN A 157 6.36 -2.67 8.34
N THR A 158 7.22 -2.92 7.35
CA THR A 158 7.92 -1.83 6.64
C THR A 158 7.71 -1.90 5.13
N PHE A 159 7.87 -0.75 4.48
CA PHE A 159 7.86 -0.67 3.02
C PHE A 159 8.97 -1.51 2.37
N ASN A 160 10.16 -1.55 2.98
CA ASN A 160 11.26 -2.36 2.46
C ASN A 160 10.92 -3.86 2.48
N ASP A 161 10.33 -4.35 3.57
CA ASP A 161 9.92 -5.75 3.68
C ASP A 161 8.89 -6.11 2.62
N ALA A 162 7.90 -5.23 2.39
CA ALA A 162 6.90 -5.41 1.33
C ALA A 162 7.55 -5.52 -0.05
N MET A 163 8.45 -4.59 -0.38
CA MET A 163 9.11 -4.57 -1.68
C MET A 163 10.05 -5.77 -1.90
N GLU A 164 10.61 -6.33 -0.83
CA GLU A 164 11.48 -7.50 -0.91
C GLU A 164 10.70 -8.81 -1.00
N CYS A 165 9.59 -8.92 -0.29
CA CYS A 165 8.77 -10.13 -0.29
C CYS A 165 8.03 -10.32 -1.63
N GLU A 166 7.57 -9.24 -2.27
CA GLU A 166 7.00 -9.30 -3.62
C GLU A 166 7.97 -9.94 -4.61
N CYS A 167 9.24 -9.58 -4.52
CA CYS A 167 10.28 -10.14 -5.36
C CYS A 167 10.52 -11.63 -5.09
N ILE A 168 10.39 -12.05 -3.83
CA ILE A 168 10.62 -13.44 -3.39
C ILE A 168 9.43 -14.34 -3.77
N ALA A 169 8.21 -13.90 -3.57
CA ALA A 169 7.00 -14.66 -3.93
C ALA A 169 6.92 -14.92 -5.44
N PHE A 170 7.39 -13.99 -6.26
CA PHE A 170 7.43 -14.17 -7.70
C PHE A 170 8.51 -15.17 -8.14
N ALA A 171 9.66 -15.22 -7.47
CA ALA A 171 10.72 -16.18 -7.73
C ALA A 171 10.32 -17.60 -7.37
N GLY A 172 9.52 -17.81 -6.32
CA GLY A 172 9.03 -19.12 -5.88
C GLY A 172 8.12 -19.83 -6.87
N ASN A 173 7.57 -19.12 -7.84
CA ASN A 173 6.66 -19.69 -8.85
C ASN A 173 7.34 -20.07 -10.16
N THR A 174 8.63 -19.73 -10.34
CA THR A 174 9.35 -20.05 -11.59
C THR A 174 10.53 -21.00 -11.40
N ASP A 175 11.15 -21.12 -10.21
CA ASP A 175 12.15 -22.16 -9.93
C ASP A 175 12.49 -22.13 -8.42
N ALA A 176 11.97 -23.10 -7.68
CA ALA A 176 12.05 -23.20 -6.21
C ALA A 176 13.45 -23.45 -5.62
N ASN A 177 14.55 -23.18 -6.33
CA ASN A 177 15.88 -23.61 -5.92
C ASN A 177 16.90 -22.50 -5.60
N TYR A 178 16.54 -21.20 -5.61
CA TYR A 178 17.58 -20.16 -5.45
C TYR A 178 17.46 -19.25 -4.21
N LEU A 179 16.47 -19.43 -3.32
CA LEU A 179 16.21 -18.43 -2.27
C LEU A 179 16.16 -18.95 -0.82
N PHE A 180 16.66 -20.14 -0.52
CA PHE A 180 16.87 -20.62 0.85
C PHE A 180 18.34 -20.63 1.27
N TYR A 181 19.05 -19.53 1.09
CA TYR A 181 20.34 -19.31 1.74
C TYR A 181 20.47 -17.83 2.10
N PHE A 182 19.88 -17.46 3.25
CA PHE A 182 20.47 -16.49 4.22
C PHE A 182 19.61 -16.47 5.48
#